data_a8f5d9fa52582e13aad9f1d9376c94c2
#
_entry.id   a8f5d9fa52582e13aad9f1d9376c94c2
#
_cell.length_a   1.000
_cell.length_b   1.000
_cell.length_c   1.000
_cell.angle_alpha   90.00
_cell.angle_beta   90.00
_cell.angle_gamma   90.00
#
_symmetry.space_group_name_H-M   'P 1'
#
loop_
_entity.id
_entity.type
_entity.pdbx_description
1 polymer ?
#
loop_
_entity_poly.entity_id
_entity_poly.type
_entity_poly.pdbx_seq_one_letter_code
_entity_poly.pdbx_strand_id
1 'polypeptide(L)'
;MDMFAALLQIKNYKLFVANMFLLGMGIAVTVPYLVLFATKDLGMTTNQYGLLLASAAISQFTVNSIIARFSVTHHFNRKIIIILALLMGALGFSIYFFVDTIWLFILLYAIFQGLFAPAMPQLYASARESINVSSSKDRAQFANTVLRSMFSLGFLFGPFIGAQLIGLKGYAGLFGGTISIILFTLVLQVFFYKDLNIKHPISTQQHVEKIAPNMFKDKTLLLPFIAFILLHIGQWMYTMNMPLFVTDYLKENEQHVGYLASLCAGLEVPFMIILGVLSSRLQTRTLLIYGAIFGGLFYFSIGVFKNFYMMLAGQVFLAIFLAVLLGIGISYFQDILPDFPGYASTLFSNAMVIGQLGGNLLGGAMSHWVGLENVFFVSAASIMLGMILIFFTKNQKITKEDVIST
;
A
#
# COMPACT_ATOMS: atom_id res chain seq x y z
N MET A 1 -24.03 10.85 -14.92
CA MET A 1 -23.14 10.70 -16.12
C MET A 1 -22.25 11.91 -16.35
N ASP A 2 -22.73 13.12 -16.04
CA ASP A 2 -22.01 14.35 -16.39
C ASP A 2 -20.72 14.63 -15.58
N MET A 3 -20.62 14.12 -14.36
CA MET A 3 -19.49 14.42 -13.48
C MET A 3 -18.18 13.71 -13.91
N PHE A 4 -18.28 12.45 -14.33
CA PHE A 4 -17.13 11.70 -14.85
C PHE A 4 -16.69 12.19 -16.23
N ALA A 5 -17.66 12.49 -17.13
CA ALA A 5 -17.38 13.03 -18.45
C ALA A 5 -16.63 14.37 -18.36
N ALA A 6 -17.00 15.23 -17.42
CA ALA A 6 -16.30 16.50 -17.18
C ALA A 6 -14.85 16.33 -16.70
N LEU A 7 -14.55 15.30 -15.89
CA LEU A 7 -13.17 15.00 -15.50
C LEU A 7 -12.30 14.57 -16.68
N LEU A 8 -12.88 13.82 -17.62
CA LEU A 8 -12.16 13.36 -18.82
C LEU A 8 -11.81 14.47 -19.80
N GLN A 9 -12.41 15.68 -19.65
CA GLN A 9 -12.07 16.88 -20.42
C GLN A 9 -10.89 17.65 -19.81
N ILE A 10 -10.51 17.37 -18.54
CA ILE A 10 -9.37 18.01 -17.90
C ILE A 10 -8.08 17.56 -18.61
N LYS A 11 -7.19 18.52 -18.87
CA LYS A 11 -5.90 18.28 -19.53
C LYS A 11 -5.12 17.19 -18.78
N ASN A 12 -4.61 16.18 -19.48
CA ASN A 12 -3.88 15.02 -18.99
C ASN A 12 -4.68 14.04 -18.11
N TYR A 13 -5.92 14.31 -17.71
CA TYR A 13 -6.62 13.48 -16.74
C TYR A 13 -6.85 12.04 -17.23
N LYS A 14 -7.17 11.86 -18.52
CA LYS A 14 -7.28 10.52 -19.14
C LYS A 14 -5.97 9.73 -19.02
N LEU A 15 -4.84 10.42 -19.23
CA LEU A 15 -3.52 9.84 -19.10
C LEU A 15 -3.25 9.40 -17.65
N PHE A 16 -3.59 10.24 -16.68
CA PHE A 16 -3.39 9.89 -15.26
C PHE A 16 -4.24 8.69 -14.83
N VAL A 17 -5.49 8.61 -15.29
CA VAL A 17 -6.38 7.45 -15.06
C VAL A 17 -5.76 6.17 -15.62
N ALA A 18 -5.29 6.20 -16.88
CA ALA A 18 -4.63 5.06 -17.50
C ALA A 18 -3.33 4.68 -16.78
N ASN A 19 -2.48 5.67 -16.45
CA ASN A 19 -1.20 5.43 -15.76
C ASN A 19 -1.41 4.88 -14.35
N MET A 20 -2.43 5.32 -13.61
CA MET A 20 -2.74 4.79 -12.28
C MET A 20 -3.18 3.32 -12.36
N PHE A 21 -4.01 2.97 -13.35
CA PHE A 21 -4.40 1.58 -13.59
C PHE A 21 -3.20 0.70 -13.93
N LEU A 22 -2.38 1.12 -14.90
CA LEU A 22 -1.20 0.39 -15.35
C LEU A 22 -0.13 0.27 -14.24
N LEU A 23 0.08 1.33 -13.45
CA LEU A 23 1.02 1.32 -12.34
C LEU A 23 0.57 0.35 -11.24
N GLY A 24 -0.72 0.39 -10.87
CA GLY A 24 -1.30 -0.56 -9.92
C GLY A 24 -1.15 -2.01 -10.40
N MET A 25 -1.46 -2.25 -11.67
CA MET A 25 -1.33 -3.57 -12.29
C MET A 25 0.13 -4.03 -12.33
N GLY A 26 1.06 -3.20 -12.81
CA GLY A 26 2.48 -3.53 -12.92
C GLY A 26 3.13 -3.88 -11.59
N ILE A 27 2.80 -3.14 -10.52
CA ILE A 27 3.27 -3.47 -9.17
C ILE A 27 2.68 -4.81 -8.70
N ALA A 28 1.38 -4.99 -8.86
CA ALA A 28 0.66 -6.13 -8.31
C ALA A 28 0.92 -7.46 -9.04
N VAL A 29 1.37 -7.43 -10.30
CA VAL A 29 1.79 -8.62 -11.05
C VAL A 29 2.87 -9.39 -10.30
N THR A 30 3.84 -8.69 -9.71
CA THR A 30 5.04 -9.32 -9.12
C THR A 30 4.93 -9.55 -7.61
N VAL A 31 4.19 -8.70 -6.89
CA VAL A 31 4.16 -8.68 -5.42
C VAL A 31 3.93 -10.06 -4.79
N PRO A 32 2.93 -10.88 -5.19
CA PRO A 32 2.68 -12.16 -4.54
C PRO A 32 3.76 -13.22 -4.81
N TYR A 33 4.55 -13.07 -5.88
CA TYR A 33 5.51 -14.06 -6.35
C TYR A 33 6.95 -13.73 -5.96
N LEU A 34 7.20 -12.51 -5.49
CA LEU A 34 8.56 -12.06 -5.17
C LEU A 34 9.24 -12.94 -4.13
N VAL A 35 8.50 -13.37 -3.09
CA VAL A 35 9.05 -14.25 -2.07
C VAL A 35 9.42 -15.62 -2.64
N LEU A 36 8.62 -16.16 -3.56
CA LEU A 36 8.87 -17.45 -4.19
C LEU A 36 10.16 -17.39 -5.03
N PHE A 37 10.30 -16.37 -5.87
CA PHE A 37 11.53 -16.13 -6.63
C PHE A 37 12.74 -15.98 -5.69
N ALA A 38 12.63 -15.12 -4.67
CA ALA A 38 13.73 -14.86 -3.75
C ALA A 38 14.19 -16.12 -3.02
N THR A 39 13.26 -16.98 -2.58
CA THR A 39 13.59 -18.17 -1.80
C THR A 39 13.94 -19.39 -2.66
N LYS A 40 13.26 -19.58 -3.81
CA LYS A 40 13.44 -20.78 -4.66
C LYS A 40 14.53 -20.63 -5.70
N ASP A 41 14.60 -19.46 -6.36
CA ASP A 41 15.58 -19.22 -7.42
C ASP A 41 16.87 -18.59 -6.90
N LEU A 42 16.78 -17.57 -6.03
CA LEU A 42 17.96 -16.92 -5.45
C LEU A 42 18.48 -17.62 -4.20
N GLY A 43 17.72 -18.58 -3.62
CA GLY A 43 18.13 -19.31 -2.42
C GLY A 43 18.17 -18.44 -1.15
N MET A 44 17.42 -17.35 -1.09
CA MET A 44 17.33 -16.52 0.11
C MET A 44 16.61 -17.25 1.23
N THR A 45 17.08 -17.06 2.46
CA THR A 45 16.31 -17.39 3.65
C THR A 45 15.15 -16.43 3.83
N THR A 46 14.10 -16.83 4.57
CA THR A 46 12.97 -15.95 4.90
C THR A 46 13.40 -14.68 5.64
N ASN A 47 14.47 -14.77 6.46
CA ASN A 47 15.07 -13.61 7.13
C ASN A 47 15.72 -12.63 6.14
N GLN A 48 16.47 -13.14 5.15
CA GLN A 48 17.06 -12.31 4.10
C GLN A 48 16.00 -11.65 3.22
N TYR A 49 14.90 -12.36 2.94
CA TYR A 49 13.76 -11.78 2.26
C TYR A 49 13.06 -10.69 3.08
N GLY A 50 12.89 -10.91 4.39
CA GLY A 50 12.40 -9.86 5.30
C GLY A 50 13.29 -8.60 5.28
N LEU A 51 14.63 -8.79 5.26
CA LEU A 51 15.60 -7.69 5.16
C LEU A 51 15.51 -6.98 3.79
N LEU A 52 15.30 -7.72 2.69
CA LEU A 52 15.08 -7.15 1.35
C LEU A 52 13.88 -6.20 1.35
N LEU A 53 12.74 -6.62 1.88
CA LEU A 53 11.54 -5.80 1.95
C LEU A 53 11.70 -4.59 2.89
N ALA A 54 12.37 -4.78 4.03
CA ALA A 54 12.65 -3.69 4.97
C ALA A 54 13.59 -2.64 4.37
N SER A 55 14.66 -3.06 3.70
CA SER A 55 15.60 -2.14 3.02
C SER A 55 14.93 -1.35 1.91
N ALA A 56 14.05 -1.98 1.13
CA ALA A 56 13.25 -1.32 0.11
C ALA A 56 12.30 -0.27 0.71
N ALA A 57 11.60 -0.61 1.80
CA ALA A 57 10.69 0.33 2.47
C ALA A 57 11.43 1.55 3.03
N ILE A 58 12.62 1.37 3.64
CA ILE A 58 13.48 2.47 4.12
C ILE A 58 13.91 3.35 2.94
N SER A 59 14.34 2.73 1.84
CA SER A 59 14.76 3.46 0.64
C SER A 59 13.59 4.26 0.03
N GLN A 60 12.41 3.66 -0.12
CA GLN A 60 11.20 4.32 -0.61
C GLN A 60 10.82 5.52 0.26
N PHE A 61 10.82 5.35 1.58
CA PHE A 61 10.53 6.44 2.52
C PHE A 61 11.55 7.58 2.37
N THR A 62 12.83 7.25 2.30
CA THR A 62 13.92 8.24 2.18
C THR A 62 13.81 9.03 0.88
N VAL A 63 13.67 8.35 -0.26
CA VAL A 63 13.59 9.01 -1.57
C VAL A 63 12.33 9.85 -1.69
N ASN A 64 11.17 9.35 -1.24
CA ASN A 64 9.94 10.12 -1.24
C ASN A 64 10.04 11.37 -0.35
N SER A 65 10.67 11.27 0.82
CA SER A 65 10.87 12.41 1.73
C SER A 65 11.81 13.47 1.12
N ILE A 66 12.87 13.03 0.46
CA ILE A 66 13.80 13.91 -0.24
C ILE A 66 13.06 14.66 -1.36
N ILE A 67 12.33 13.94 -2.24
CA ILE A 67 11.61 14.56 -3.35
C ILE A 67 10.50 15.49 -2.86
N ALA A 68 9.76 15.12 -1.80
CA ALA A 68 8.76 15.98 -1.20
C ALA A 68 9.37 17.30 -0.71
N ARG A 69 10.51 17.25 -0.05
CA ARG A 69 11.24 18.42 0.48
C ARG A 69 11.74 19.32 -0.65
N PHE A 70 12.36 18.73 -1.68
CA PHE A 70 12.84 19.49 -2.83
C PHE A 70 11.73 20.06 -3.69
N SER A 71 10.57 19.40 -3.79
CA SER A 71 9.43 19.89 -4.58
C SER A 71 8.77 21.14 -4.00
N VAL A 72 9.02 21.45 -2.71
CA VAL A 72 8.57 22.70 -2.06
C VAL A 72 9.54 23.87 -2.34
N THR A 73 10.84 23.58 -2.44
CA THR A 73 11.89 24.61 -2.56
C THR A 73 12.29 24.91 -4.01
N HIS A 74 12.11 23.97 -4.93
CA HIS A 74 12.55 24.09 -6.32
C HIS A 74 11.41 23.73 -7.27
N HIS A 75 11.34 24.43 -8.42
CA HIS A 75 10.38 24.13 -9.50
C HIS A 75 10.82 22.90 -10.28
N PHE A 76 10.58 21.72 -9.74
CA PHE A 76 10.82 20.48 -10.50
C PHE A 76 9.70 20.22 -11.50
N ASN A 77 10.10 19.88 -12.73
CA ASN A 77 9.16 19.35 -13.71
C ASN A 77 8.71 17.94 -13.29
N ARG A 78 7.47 17.82 -12.80
CA ARG A 78 6.90 16.54 -12.33
C ARG A 78 6.92 15.46 -13.41
N LYS A 79 6.76 15.85 -14.70
CA LYS A 79 6.86 14.94 -15.83
C LYS A 79 8.20 14.20 -15.83
N ILE A 80 9.30 14.93 -15.62
CA ILE A 80 10.65 14.35 -15.59
C ILE A 80 10.79 13.38 -14.41
N ILE A 81 10.31 13.76 -13.23
CA ILE A 81 10.38 12.88 -12.04
C ILE A 81 9.61 11.58 -12.28
N ILE A 82 8.41 11.65 -12.85
CA ILE A 82 7.60 10.47 -13.15
C ILE A 82 8.31 9.58 -14.20
N ILE A 83 8.85 10.18 -15.26
CA ILE A 83 9.58 9.45 -16.31
C ILE A 83 10.80 8.74 -15.72
N LEU A 84 11.62 9.45 -14.92
CA LEU A 84 12.80 8.87 -14.29
C LEU A 84 12.41 7.76 -13.30
N ALA A 85 11.38 7.97 -12.50
CA ALA A 85 10.91 6.95 -11.57
C ALA A 85 10.43 5.68 -12.31
N LEU A 86 9.64 5.81 -13.37
CA LEU A 86 9.19 4.67 -14.18
C LEU A 86 10.37 3.95 -14.85
N LEU A 87 11.36 4.70 -15.35
CA LEU A 87 12.59 4.13 -15.92
C LEU A 87 13.36 3.34 -14.85
N MET A 88 13.53 3.90 -13.66
CA MET A 88 14.18 3.21 -12.55
C MET A 88 13.39 1.96 -12.11
N GLY A 89 12.06 2.00 -12.17
CA GLY A 89 11.22 0.83 -11.95
C GLY A 89 11.47 -0.28 -12.97
N ALA A 90 11.49 0.05 -14.27
CA ALA A 90 11.78 -0.92 -15.33
C ALA A 90 13.19 -1.52 -15.18
N LEU A 91 14.20 -0.69 -14.88
CA LEU A 91 15.57 -1.15 -14.61
C LEU A 91 15.63 -2.02 -13.35
N GLY A 92 14.88 -1.63 -12.30
CA GLY A 92 14.78 -2.39 -11.05
C GLY A 92 14.22 -3.80 -11.26
N PHE A 93 13.21 -3.96 -12.10
CA PHE A 93 12.71 -5.29 -12.48
C PHE A 93 13.64 -6.03 -13.44
N SER A 94 14.57 -5.36 -14.12
CA SER A 94 15.55 -6.04 -14.95
C SER A 94 16.65 -6.76 -14.16
N ILE A 95 16.92 -6.35 -12.90
CA ILE A 95 17.94 -7.00 -12.06
C ILE A 95 17.62 -8.48 -11.82
N TYR A 96 16.34 -8.89 -11.87
CA TYR A 96 15.91 -10.27 -11.71
C TYR A 96 16.45 -11.24 -12.78
N PHE A 97 16.96 -10.72 -13.90
CA PHE A 97 17.53 -11.51 -14.97
C PHE A 97 19.06 -11.62 -14.91
N PHE A 98 19.72 -10.77 -14.11
CA PHE A 98 21.19 -10.61 -14.22
C PHE A 98 21.91 -10.71 -12.88
N VAL A 99 21.19 -10.74 -11.75
CA VAL A 99 21.80 -10.67 -10.42
C VAL A 99 21.47 -11.90 -9.60
N ASP A 100 22.48 -12.77 -9.41
CA ASP A 100 22.35 -14.01 -8.65
C ASP A 100 22.92 -13.90 -7.22
N THR A 101 23.69 -12.84 -6.93
CA THR A 101 24.29 -12.63 -5.63
C THR A 101 23.30 -11.98 -4.67
N ILE A 102 22.92 -12.67 -3.60
CA ILE A 102 21.87 -12.25 -2.65
C ILE A 102 22.10 -10.82 -2.12
N TRP A 103 23.28 -10.51 -1.63
CA TRP A 103 23.55 -9.19 -1.04
C TRP A 103 23.54 -8.05 -2.07
N LEU A 104 24.05 -8.33 -3.28
CA LEU A 104 23.98 -7.38 -4.39
C LEU A 104 22.53 -7.17 -4.82
N PHE A 105 21.74 -8.25 -4.87
CA PHE A 105 20.33 -8.18 -5.18
C PHE A 105 19.56 -7.33 -4.16
N ILE A 106 19.77 -7.55 -2.85
CA ILE A 106 19.15 -6.73 -1.78
C ILE A 106 19.49 -5.25 -1.94
N LEU A 107 20.77 -4.95 -2.19
CA LEU A 107 21.23 -3.57 -2.37
C LEU A 107 20.59 -2.90 -3.59
N LEU A 108 20.65 -3.54 -4.75
CA LEU A 108 20.11 -2.99 -5.99
C LEU A 108 18.59 -2.89 -5.93
N TYR A 109 17.91 -3.90 -5.38
CA TYR A 109 16.47 -3.86 -5.17
C TYR A 109 16.06 -2.67 -4.31
N ALA A 110 16.73 -2.44 -3.19
CA ALA A 110 16.45 -1.30 -2.32
C ALA A 110 16.65 0.05 -3.05
N ILE A 111 17.74 0.19 -3.81
CA ILE A 111 18.03 1.42 -4.57
C ILE A 111 16.94 1.65 -5.64
N PHE A 112 16.65 0.68 -6.49
CA PHE A 112 15.71 0.84 -7.59
C PHE A 112 14.27 1.00 -7.10
N GLN A 113 13.85 0.26 -6.08
CA GLN A 113 12.52 0.43 -5.47
C GLN A 113 12.36 1.79 -4.82
N GLY A 114 13.42 2.31 -4.18
CA GLY A 114 13.44 3.68 -3.68
C GLY A 114 13.28 4.72 -4.77
N LEU A 115 14.03 4.58 -5.87
CA LEU A 115 13.97 5.51 -7.01
C LEU A 115 12.65 5.39 -7.81
N PHE A 116 12.00 4.25 -7.80
CA PHE A 116 10.68 4.03 -8.41
C PHE A 116 9.53 4.60 -7.57
N ALA A 117 9.66 4.62 -6.26
CA ALA A 117 8.61 5.01 -5.32
C ALA A 117 7.93 6.36 -5.60
N PRO A 118 8.61 7.41 -6.10
CA PRO A 118 7.99 8.69 -6.41
C PRO A 118 6.95 8.66 -7.54
N ALA A 119 6.92 7.63 -8.39
CA ALA A 119 6.03 7.58 -9.54
C ALA A 119 4.57 7.83 -9.16
N MET A 120 4.06 7.11 -8.16
CA MET A 120 2.67 7.20 -7.73
C MET A 120 2.33 8.57 -7.08
N PRO A 121 3.05 9.07 -6.06
CA PRO A 121 2.76 10.38 -5.48
C PRO A 121 2.87 11.52 -6.47
N GLN A 122 3.81 11.46 -7.41
CA GLN A 122 3.96 12.52 -8.43
C GLN A 122 2.84 12.48 -9.48
N LEU A 123 2.29 11.30 -9.81
CA LEU A 123 1.08 11.19 -10.64
C LEU A 123 -0.12 11.85 -9.95
N TYR A 124 -0.35 11.58 -8.66
CA TYR A 124 -1.41 12.24 -7.89
C TYR A 124 -1.22 13.77 -7.84
N ALA A 125 0.00 14.22 -7.59
CA ALA A 125 0.32 15.65 -7.54
C ALA A 125 0.09 16.34 -8.89
N SER A 126 0.51 15.72 -10.00
CA SER A 126 0.30 16.22 -11.36
C SER A 126 -1.19 16.28 -11.72
N ALA A 127 -1.96 15.27 -11.32
CA ALA A 127 -3.39 15.25 -11.51
C ALA A 127 -4.08 16.38 -10.73
N ARG A 128 -3.67 16.58 -9.47
CA ARG A 128 -4.18 17.68 -8.64
C ARG A 128 -3.90 19.04 -9.24
N GLU A 129 -2.70 19.25 -9.79
CA GLU A 129 -2.36 20.49 -10.50
C GLU A 129 -3.23 20.70 -11.73
N SER A 130 -3.44 19.66 -12.56
CA SER A 130 -4.31 19.73 -13.72
C SER A 130 -5.76 20.11 -13.35
N ILE A 131 -6.27 19.57 -12.25
CA ILE A 131 -7.61 19.87 -11.73
C ILE A 131 -7.68 21.30 -11.23
N ASN A 132 -6.68 21.77 -10.50
CA ASN A 132 -6.65 23.12 -9.91
C ASN A 132 -6.63 24.23 -10.96
N VAL A 133 -6.05 23.97 -12.14
CA VAL A 133 -6.04 24.92 -13.28
C VAL A 133 -7.33 24.86 -14.10
N SER A 134 -8.11 23.79 -13.94
CA SER A 134 -9.38 23.63 -14.67
C SER A 134 -10.54 24.35 -13.98
N SER A 135 -11.65 24.50 -14.69
CA SER A 135 -12.94 24.98 -14.15
C SER A 135 -13.58 23.98 -13.15
N SER A 136 -12.97 22.82 -12.94
CA SER A 136 -13.53 21.73 -12.14
C SER A 136 -12.87 21.57 -10.77
N LYS A 137 -12.37 22.66 -10.17
CA LYS A 137 -11.71 22.65 -8.83
C LYS A 137 -12.56 22.01 -7.75
N ASP A 138 -13.86 22.25 -7.76
CA ASP A 138 -14.81 21.70 -6.79
C ASP A 138 -14.93 20.17 -6.85
N ARG A 139 -14.43 19.53 -7.92
CA ARG A 139 -14.46 18.08 -8.14
C ARG A 139 -13.16 17.38 -7.80
N ALA A 140 -12.22 18.09 -7.19
CA ALA A 140 -10.87 17.55 -6.92
C ALA A 140 -10.89 16.29 -6.03
N GLN A 141 -11.80 16.24 -5.05
CA GLN A 141 -11.94 15.06 -4.19
C GLN A 141 -12.44 13.85 -5.00
N PHE A 142 -13.46 14.04 -5.83
CA PHE A 142 -13.98 12.99 -6.69
C PHE A 142 -12.93 12.50 -7.69
N ALA A 143 -12.16 13.41 -8.29
CA ALA A 143 -11.08 13.08 -9.21
C ALA A 143 -9.99 12.22 -8.55
N ASN A 144 -9.58 12.56 -7.32
CA ASN A 144 -8.62 11.75 -6.57
C ASN A 144 -9.19 10.35 -6.24
N THR A 145 -10.48 10.26 -5.93
CA THR A 145 -11.15 8.98 -5.69
C THR A 145 -11.12 8.10 -6.94
N VAL A 146 -11.40 8.68 -8.13
CA VAL A 146 -11.32 7.95 -9.40
C VAL A 146 -9.92 7.42 -9.66
N LEU A 147 -8.87 8.25 -9.45
CA LEU A 147 -7.48 7.81 -9.63
C LEU A 147 -7.12 6.66 -8.68
N ARG A 148 -7.53 6.75 -7.42
CA ARG A 148 -7.31 5.69 -6.43
C ARG A 148 -8.04 4.41 -6.82
N SER A 149 -9.29 4.51 -7.29
CA SER A 149 -10.07 3.37 -7.76
C SER A 149 -9.41 2.69 -8.96
N MET A 150 -8.83 3.47 -9.88
CA MET A 150 -8.11 2.91 -11.03
C MET A 150 -6.85 2.17 -10.61
N PHE A 151 -6.10 2.68 -9.64
CA PHE A 151 -4.95 1.96 -9.06
C PHE A 151 -5.40 0.64 -8.41
N SER A 152 -6.48 0.66 -7.63
CA SER A 152 -7.04 -0.53 -6.98
C SER A 152 -7.54 -1.56 -8.01
N LEU A 153 -8.17 -1.11 -9.10
CA LEU A 153 -8.55 -1.98 -10.21
C LEU A 153 -7.32 -2.63 -10.87
N GLY A 154 -6.25 -1.87 -11.10
CA GLY A 154 -4.99 -2.42 -11.58
C GLY A 154 -4.44 -3.48 -10.62
N PHE A 155 -4.51 -3.21 -9.33
CA PHE A 155 -4.06 -4.11 -8.28
C PHE A 155 -4.90 -5.40 -8.20
N LEU A 156 -6.18 -5.33 -8.53
CA LEU A 156 -7.07 -6.50 -8.65
C LEU A 156 -6.64 -7.43 -9.79
N PHE A 157 -6.35 -6.87 -10.97
CA PHE A 157 -5.98 -7.69 -12.14
C PHE A 157 -4.53 -8.16 -12.12
N GLY A 158 -3.64 -7.43 -11.44
CA GLY A 158 -2.21 -7.70 -11.42
C GLY A 158 -1.85 -9.14 -11.02
N PRO A 159 -2.24 -9.65 -9.84
CA PRO A 159 -1.88 -11.00 -9.42
C PRO A 159 -2.45 -12.10 -10.32
N PHE A 160 -3.64 -11.88 -10.91
CA PHE A 160 -4.22 -12.81 -11.87
C PHE A 160 -3.40 -12.89 -13.16
N ILE A 161 -2.99 -11.73 -13.70
CA ILE A 161 -2.09 -11.66 -14.86
C ILE A 161 -0.74 -12.29 -14.53
N GLY A 162 -0.21 -12.01 -13.32
CA GLY A 162 1.00 -12.64 -12.81
C GLY A 162 0.91 -14.16 -12.79
N ALA A 163 -0.22 -14.72 -12.33
CA ALA A 163 -0.49 -16.15 -12.35
C ALA A 163 -0.41 -16.76 -13.77
N GLN A 164 -0.98 -16.07 -14.76
CA GLN A 164 -0.92 -16.53 -16.16
C GLN A 164 0.51 -16.43 -16.71
N LEU A 165 1.20 -15.34 -16.44
CA LEU A 165 2.58 -15.12 -16.93
C LEU A 165 3.57 -16.14 -16.35
N ILE A 166 3.45 -16.45 -15.04
CA ILE A 166 4.30 -17.45 -14.40
C ILE A 166 3.97 -18.86 -14.91
N GLY A 167 2.70 -19.16 -15.16
CA GLY A 167 2.30 -20.44 -15.73
C GLY A 167 2.77 -20.66 -17.17
N LEU A 168 2.91 -19.58 -17.97
CA LEU A 168 3.32 -19.65 -19.36
C LEU A 168 4.86 -19.68 -19.55
N LYS A 169 5.60 -18.85 -18.82
CA LYS A 169 7.05 -18.64 -19.03
C LYS A 169 7.83 -18.54 -17.70
N GLY A 170 7.27 -19.00 -16.59
CA GLY A 170 7.91 -18.90 -15.27
C GLY A 170 8.19 -17.46 -14.86
N TYR A 171 9.20 -17.26 -14.02
CA TYR A 171 9.61 -15.94 -13.53
C TYR A 171 10.08 -14.99 -14.63
N ALA A 172 10.66 -15.50 -15.71
CA ALA A 172 11.03 -14.68 -16.87
C ALA A 172 9.80 -14.02 -17.52
N GLY A 173 8.68 -14.76 -17.62
CA GLY A 173 7.42 -14.20 -18.08
C GLY A 173 6.84 -13.16 -17.11
N LEU A 174 6.90 -13.46 -15.81
CA LEU A 174 6.41 -12.57 -14.75
C LEU A 174 7.13 -11.20 -14.78
N PHE A 175 8.47 -11.21 -14.70
CA PHE A 175 9.26 -9.97 -14.66
C PHE A 175 9.27 -9.26 -16.01
N GLY A 176 9.34 -9.99 -17.13
CA GLY A 176 9.24 -9.42 -18.47
C GLY A 176 7.90 -8.74 -18.73
N GLY A 177 6.81 -9.33 -18.24
CA GLY A 177 5.47 -8.73 -18.27
C GLY A 177 5.38 -7.46 -17.43
N THR A 178 5.93 -7.49 -16.23
CA THR A 178 5.99 -6.30 -15.33
C THR A 178 6.78 -5.16 -16.00
N ILE A 179 7.97 -5.45 -16.53
CA ILE A 179 8.79 -4.47 -17.26
C ILE A 179 8.00 -3.90 -18.44
N SER A 180 7.32 -4.74 -19.22
CA SER A 180 6.53 -4.31 -20.39
C SER A 180 5.41 -3.34 -19.98
N ILE A 181 4.69 -3.62 -18.88
CA ILE A 181 3.65 -2.74 -18.36
C ILE A 181 4.23 -1.39 -17.91
N ILE A 182 5.35 -1.40 -17.18
CA ILE A 182 6.01 -0.18 -16.70
C ILE A 182 6.56 0.64 -17.87
N LEU A 183 7.20 0.00 -18.86
CA LEU A 183 7.69 0.67 -20.07
C LEU A 183 6.53 1.24 -20.90
N PHE A 184 5.42 0.53 -21.02
CA PHE A 184 4.23 1.05 -21.68
C PHE A 184 3.68 2.29 -20.95
N THR A 185 3.62 2.27 -19.62
CA THR A 185 3.25 3.43 -18.81
C THR A 185 4.21 4.60 -19.03
N LEU A 186 5.52 4.32 -19.12
CA LEU A 186 6.55 5.32 -19.42
C LEU A 186 6.35 5.93 -20.81
N VAL A 187 6.10 5.11 -21.83
CA VAL A 187 5.81 5.58 -23.20
C VAL A 187 4.60 6.50 -23.22
N LEU A 188 3.50 6.09 -22.56
CA LEU A 188 2.32 6.96 -22.43
C LEU A 188 2.67 8.31 -21.76
N GLN A 189 3.49 8.27 -20.72
CA GLN A 189 3.89 9.48 -19.99
C GLN A 189 4.78 10.40 -20.85
N VAL A 190 5.72 9.85 -21.63
CA VAL A 190 6.62 10.62 -22.50
C VAL A 190 5.84 11.33 -23.61
N PHE A 191 4.98 10.58 -24.31
CA PHE A 191 4.36 11.06 -25.55
C PHE A 191 3.05 11.84 -25.32
N PHE A 192 2.26 11.49 -24.31
CA PHE A 192 0.93 12.07 -24.12
C PHE A 192 0.85 13.09 -22.97
N TYR A 193 1.86 13.18 -22.09
CA TYR A 193 1.86 14.20 -21.06
C TYR A 193 2.14 15.57 -21.65
N LYS A 194 1.16 16.46 -21.57
CA LYS A 194 1.25 17.86 -22.01
C LYS A 194 1.61 18.74 -20.82
N ASP A 195 2.74 19.44 -20.90
CA ASP A 195 3.17 20.34 -19.83
C ASP A 195 2.08 21.38 -19.52
N LEU A 196 1.80 21.50 -18.22
CA LEU A 196 0.96 22.56 -17.70
C LEU A 196 1.90 23.75 -17.48
N ASN A 197 1.77 24.82 -18.28
CA ASN A 197 2.49 26.08 -18.05
C ASN A 197 1.96 26.75 -16.76
N ILE A 198 2.13 26.09 -15.63
CA ILE A 198 1.75 26.63 -14.34
C ILE A 198 2.95 27.43 -13.84
N LYS A 199 2.83 28.77 -13.91
CA LYS A 199 3.62 29.62 -13.03
C LYS A 199 3.08 29.35 -11.62
N HIS A 200 3.75 28.45 -10.88
CA HIS A 200 3.42 28.27 -9.48
C HIS A 200 3.66 29.59 -8.77
N PRO A 201 2.65 30.27 -8.23
CA PRO A 201 2.91 31.22 -7.19
C PRO A 201 3.59 30.40 -6.08
N ILE A 202 4.73 30.85 -5.62
CA ILE A 202 5.30 30.38 -4.35
C ILE A 202 4.16 30.55 -3.36
N SER A 203 3.42 29.49 -3.08
CA SER A 203 2.51 29.51 -1.94
C SER A 203 3.42 29.56 -0.73
N THR A 204 3.79 30.76 -0.32
CA THR A 204 4.03 31.09 1.05
C THR A 204 2.71 30.82 1.79
N GLN A 205 2.29 29.56 1.86
CA GLN A 205 1.56 29.12 2.99
C GLN A 205 2.54 29.32 4.14
N GLN A 206 2.45 30.48 4.78
CA GLN A 206 2.85 30.61 6.16
C GLN A 206 2.26 29.37 6.85
N HIS A 207 3.10 28.34 7.02
CA HIS A 207 2.91 27.40 8.07
C HIS A 207 2.97 28.25 9.35
N VAL A 208 1.84 28.79 9.76
CA VAL A 208 1.62 28.98 11.17
C VAL A 208 1.93 27.58 11.70
N GLU A 209 3.03 27.43 12.40
CA GLU A 209 3.38 26.22 13.14
C GLU A 209 2.23 26.00 14.12
N LYS A 210 1.20 25.30 13.62
CA LYS A 210 0.14 24.79 14.50
C LYS A 210 0.85 23.75 15.34
N ILE A 211 1.07 24.06 16.59
CA ILE A 211 1.62 23.11 17.56
C ILE A 211 0.73 21.89 17.52
N ALA A 212 1.21 20.84 16.87
CA ALA A 212 0.49 19.57 16.83
C ALA A 212 0.63 18.87 18.19
N PRO A 213 -0.40 18.15 18.66
CA PRO A 213 -0.34 17.44 19.94
C PRO A 213 0.83 16.44 19.92
N ASN A 214 1.55 16.36 21.05
CA ASN A 214 2.66 15.42 21.16
C ASN A 214 2.13 13.99 21.37
N MET A 215 2.23 13.15 20.33
CA MET A 215 1.76 11.77 20.35
C MET A 215 2.28 10.96 21.54
N PHE A 216 3.54 11.16 21.96
CA PHE A 216 4.14 10.38 23.05
C PHE A 216 3.65 10.77 24.44
N LYS A 217 3.07 11.96 24.59
CA LYS A 217 2.50 12.44 25.84
C LYS A 217 1.00 12.16 25.96
N ASP A 218 0.32 11.90 24.86
CA ASP A 218 -1.13 11.69 24.83
C ASP A 218 -1.49 10.22 24.54
N LYS A 219 -2.01 9.54 25.56
CA LYS A 219 -2.46 8.14 25.42
C LYS A 219 -3.60 7.98 24.40
N THR A 220 -4.38 9.03 24.16
CA THR A 220 -5.47 9.04 23.17
C THR A 220 -4.93 8.91 21.75
N LEU A 221 -3.69 9.32 21.49
CA LEU A 221 -3.00 9.16 20.22
C LEU A 221 -2.07 7.95 20.20
N LEU A 222 -1.35 7.73 21.29
CA LEU A 222 -0.34 6.67 21.38
C LEU A 222 -0.95 5.27 21.26
N LEU A 223 -2.06 5.01 21.96
CA LEU A 223 -2.72 3.69 21.94
C LEU A 223 -3.23 3.31 20.54
N PRO A 224 -3.99 4.17 19.82
CA PRO A 224 -4.35 3.89 18.43
C PRO A 224 -3.14 3.71 17.52
N PHE A 225 -2.11 4.52 17.67
CA PHE A 225 -0.90 4.42 16.86
C PHE A 225 -0.23 3.04 17.01
N ILE A 226 -0.02 2.56 18.25
CA ILE A 226 0.53 1.23 18.51
C ILE A 226 -0.42 0.14 18.01
N ALA A 227 -1.74 0.30 18.21
CA ALA A 227 -2.73 -0.64 17.71
C ALA A 227 -2.64 -0.84 16.19
N PHE A 228 -2.56 0.26 15.44
CA PHE A 228 -2.43 0.19 13.99
C PHE A 228 -1.09 -0.42 13.53
N ILE A 229 0.01 -0.17 14.25
CA ILE A 229 1.28 -0.88 14.01
C ILE A 229 1.06 -2.39 14.15
N LEU A 230 0.41 -2.86 15.21
CA LEU A 230 0.18 -4.28 15.44
C LEU A 230 -0.75 -4.90 14.38
N LEU A 231 -1.81 -4.20 13.98
CA LEU A 231 -2.70 -4.64 12.90
C LEU A 231 -1.93 -4.80 11.58
N HIS A 232 -1.10 -3.83 11.24
CA HIS A 232 -0.26 -3.91 10.04
C HIS A 232 0.86 -4.95 10.15
N ILE A 233 1.44 -5.18 11.32
CA ILE A 233 2.41 -6.28 11.54
C ILE A 233 1.74 -7.62 11.17
N GLY A 234 0.56 -7.91 11.71
CA GLY A 234 -0.16 -9.15 11.40
C GLY A 234 -0.48 -9.30 9.90
N GLN A 235 -0.92 -8.22 9.26
CA GLN A 235 -1.20 -8.17 7.83
C GLN A 235 0.05 -8.48 6.98
N TRP A 236 1.15 -7.78 7.22
CA TRP A 236 2.36 -7.92 6.40
C TRP A 236 3.10 -9.23 6.66
N MET A 237 3.03 -9.76 7.89
CA MET A 237 3.52 -11.10 8.21
C MET A 237 2.80 -12.18 7.39
N TYR A 238 1.46 -12.07 7.25
CA TYR A 238 0.68 -12.93 6.36
C TYR A 238 1.09 -12.76 4.89
N THR A 239 1.13 -11.50 4.41
CA THR A 239 1.44 -11.19 3.01
C THR A 239 2.79 -11.78 2.59
N MET A 240 3.78 -11.75 3.48
CA MET A 240 5.11 -12.31 3.26
C MET A 240 5.11 -13.86 3.22
N ASN A 241 4.38 -14.50 4.13
CA ASN A 241 4.48 -15.95 4.32
C ASN A 241 3.43 -16.76 3.54
N MET A 242 2.32 -16.14 3.12
CA MET A 242 1.22 -16.81 2.42
C MET A 242 1.67 -17.54 1.15
N PRO A 243 2.49 -16.94 0.27
CA PRO A 243 2.93 -17.64 -0.93
C PRO A 243 3.75 -18.90 -0.64
N LEU A 244 4.68 -18.82 0.33
CA LEU A 244 5.48 -19.98 0.77
C LEU A 244 4.60 -21.07 1.41
N PHE A 245 3.62 -20.67 2.21
CA PHE A 245 2.71 -21.62 2.82
C PHE A 245 1.89 -22.37 1.76
N VAL A 246 1.39 -21.67 0.74
CA VAL A 246 0.63 -22.26 -0.37
C VAL A 246 1.49 -23.24 -1.16
N THR A 247 2.71 -22.85 -1.52
CA THR A 247 3.55 -23.69 -2.41
C THR A 247 4.36 -24.73 -1.68
N ASP A 248 4.96 -24.40 -0.50
CA ASP A 248 5.92 -25.27 0.15
C ASP A 248 5.27 -26.16 1.22
N TYR A 249 4.24 -25.64 1.91
CA TYR A 249 3.53 -26.42 2.91
C TYR A 249 2.31 -27.17 2.33
N LEU A 250 1.42 -26.46 1.62
CA LEU A 250 0.22 -27.07 1.02
C LEU A 250 0.51 -27.80 -0.30
N LYS A 251 1.70 -27.59 -0.90
CA LYS A 251 2.14 -28.19 -2.18
C LYS A 251 1.24 -27.82 -3.36
N GLU A 252 0.62 -26.64 -3.29
CA GLU A 252 -0.20 -26.11 -4.35
C GLU A 252 0.64 -25.40 -5.41
N ASN A 253 0.03 -25.18 -6.58
CA ASN A 253 0.69 -24.48 -7.69
C ASN A 253 0.89 -23.00 -7.36
N GLU A 254 1.99 -22.41 -7.83
CA GLU A 254 2.30 -20.99 -7.67
C GLU A 254 1.20 -20.06 -8.22
N GLN A 255 0.46 -20.48 -9.24
CA GLN A 255 -0.70 -19.75 -9.77
C GLN A 255 -1.79 -19.51 -8.72
N HIS A 256 -1.97 -20.46 -7.78
CA HIS A 256 -2.96 -20.36 -6.71
C HIS A 256 -2.69 -19.19 -5.77
N VAL A 257 -1.43 -18.78 -5.63
CA VAL A 257 -1.04 -17.58 -4.87
C VAL A 257 -1.66 -16.31 -5.48
N GLY A 258 -1.57 -16.18 -6.82
CA GLY A 258 -2.18 -15.06 -7.52
C GLY A 258 -3.71 -15.09 -7.49
N TYR A 259 -4.31 -16.26 -7.54
CA TYR A 259 -5.78 -16.38 -7.45
C TYR A 259 -6.30 -15.98 -6.07
N LEU A 260 -5.62 -16.38 -4.99
CA LEU A 260 -5.95 -15.92 -3.63
C LEU A 260 -5.82 -14.39 -3.50
N ALA A 261 -4.70 -13.82 -3.97
CA ALA A 261 -4.47 -12.39 -3.90
C ALA A 261 -5.50 -11.59 -4.72
N SER A 262 -5.84 -12.06 -5.93
CA SER A 262 -6.84 -11.41 -6.79
C SER A 262 -8.26 -11.53 -6.22
N LEU A 263 -8.60 -12.68 -5.65
CA LEU A 263 -9.90 -12.87 -5.00
C LEU A 263 -10.07 -11.92 -3.81
N CYS A 264 -9.03 -11.81 -2.97
CA CYS A 264 -9.03 -10.87 -1.85
C CYS A 264 -9.24 -9.42 -2.33
N ALA A 265 -8.43 -8.96 -3.28
CA ALA A 265 -8.54 -7.61 -3.83
C ALA A 265 -9.89 -7.34 -4.51
N GLY A 266 -10.46 -8.35 -5.18
CA GLY A 266 -11.78 -8.27 -5.79
C GLY A 266 -12.91 -8.13 -4.79
N LEU A 267 -12.82 -8.85 -3.67
CA LEU A 267 -13.80 -8.77 -2.58
C LEU A 267 -13.63 -7.49 -1.75
N GLU A 268 -12.41 -6.98 -1.61
CA GLU A 268 -12.13 -5.77 -0.84
C GLU A 268 -12.88 -4.54 -1.37
N VAL A 269 -12.98 -4.39 -2.70
CA VAL A 269 -13.64 -3.24 -3.33
C VAL A 269 -15.11 -3.10 -2.93
N PRO A 270 -15.98 -4.13 -3.09
CA PRO A 270 -17.37 -4.03 -2.64
C PRO A 270 -17.49 -3.84 -1.12
N PHE A 271 -16.62 -4.46 -0.31
CA PHE A 271 -16.63 -4.23 1.13
C PHE A 271 -16.23 -2.80 1.51
N MET A 272 -15.27 -2.18 0.82
CA MET A 272 -14.94 -0.76 1.03
C MET A 272 -16.16 0.14 0.77
N ILE A 273 -16.94 -0.13 -0.28
CA ILE A 273 -18.15 0.64 -0.59
C ILE A 273 -19.19 0.45 0.51
N ILE A 274 -19.45 -0.79 0.93
CA ILE A 274 -20.40 -1.11 2.01
C ILE A 274 -19.97 -0.42 3.31
N LEU A 275 -18.70 -0.49 3.67
CA LEU A 275 -18.14 0.13 4.87
C LEU A 275 -18.18 1.67 4.79
N GLY A 276 -18.00 2.26 3.61
CA GLY A 276 -18.19 3.69 3.41
C GLY A 276 -19.61 4.16 3.76
N VAL A 277 -20.63 3.37 3.38
CA VAL A 277 -22.02 3.63 3.77
C VAL A 277 -22.24 3.35 5.27
N LEU A 278 -21.67 2.28 5.78
CA LEU A 278 -21.84 1.86 7.17
C LEU A 278 -21.17 2.83 8.17
N SER A 279 -20.06 3.45 7.78
CA SER A 279 -19.33 4.45 8.59
C SER A 279 -20.13 5.72 8.85
N SER A 280 -21.17 6.00 8.05
CA SER A 280 -22.11 7.09 8.36
C SER A 280 -23.09 6.78 9.48
N ARG A 281 -23.23 5.50 9.84
CA ARG A 281 -24.18 5.02 10.87
C ARG A 281 -23.51 4.44 12.10
N LEU A 282 -22.32 3.88 11.95
CA LEU A 282 -21.55 3.27 13.03
C LEU A 282 -20.27 4.06 13.30
N GLN A 283 -19.82 4.02 14.54
CA GLN A 283 -18.56 4.63 14.93
C GLN A 283 -17.39 3.90 14.27
N THR A 284 -16.41 4.65 13.75
CA THR A 284 -15.20 4.13 13.12
C THR A 284 -14.46 3.13 14.02
N ARG A 285 -14.40 3.37 15.32
CA ARG A 285 -13.83 2.44 16.32
C ARG A 285 -14.54 1.07 16.32
N THR A 286 -15.86 1.05 16.28
CA THR A 286 -16.66 -0.19 16.27
C THR A 286 -16.37 -1.01 15.00
N LEU A 287 -16.30 -0.33 13.85
CA LEU A 287 -15.95 -0.97 12.58
C LEU A 287 -14.55 -1.57 12.63
N LEU A 288 -13.57 -0.87 13.23
CA LEU A 288 -12.20 -1.38 13.38
C LEU A 288 -12.14 -2.64 14.25
N ILE A 289 -12.90 -2.70 15.34
CA ILE A 289 -12.99 -3.88 16.21
C ILE A 289 -13.56 -5.07 15.44
N TYR A 290 -14.68 -4.90 14.71
CA TYR A 290 -15.25 -5.97 13.90
C TYR A 290 -14.30 -6.41 12.78
N GLY A 291 -13.66 -5.46 12.09
CA GLY A 291 -12.66 -5.79 11.08
C GLY A 291 -11.51 -6.63 11.66
N ALA A 292 -10.99 -6.25 12.82
CA ALA A 292 -9.93 -6.99 13.50
C ALA A 292 -10.37 -8.40 13.94
N ILE A 293 -11.64 -8.58 14.37
CA ILE A 293 -12.20 -9.91 14.65
C ILE A 293 -12.17 -10.78 13.40
N PHE A 294 -12.63 -10.28 12.25
CA PHE A 294 -12.61 -11.02 10.99
C PHE A 294 -11.17 -11.36 10.57
N GLY A 295 -10.23 -10.43 10.69
CA GLY A 295 -8.80 -10.68 10.44
C GLY A 295 -8.22 -11.75 11.36
N GLY A 296 -8.49 -11.65 12.66
CA GLY A 296 -8.05 -12.63 13.66
C GLY A 296 -8.61 -14.03 13.38
N LEU A 297 -9.91 -14.13 13.06
CA LEU A 297 -10.55 -15.41 12.68
C LEU A 297 -9.93 -16.00 11.41
N PHE A 298 -9.65 -15.17 10.40
CA PHE A 298 -9.02 -15.63 9.18
C PHE A 298 -7.64 -16.22 9.45
N TYR A 299 -6.74 -15.48 10.10
CA TYR A 299 -5.38 -15.97 10.35
C TYR A 299 -5.36 -17.18 11.28
N PHE A 300 -6.20 -17.18 12.31
CA PHE A 300 -6.37 -18.33 13.18
C PHE A 300 -6.84 -19.57 12.42
N SER A 301 -7.84 -19.40 11.53
CA SER A 301 -8.38 -20.52 10.73
C SER A 301 -7.33 -21.14 9.83
N ILE A 302 -6.43 -20.35 9.22
CA ILE A 302 -5.32 -20.89 8.41
C ILE A 302 -4.43 -21.80 9.26
N GLY A 303 -4.03 -21.33 10.44
CA GLY A 303 -3.18 -22.09 11.35
C GLY A 303 -3.82 -23.42 11.81
N VAL A 304 -5.15 -23.44 11.96
CA VAL A 304 -5.90 -24.65 12.40
C VAL A 304 -6.15 -25.62 11.24
N PHE A 305 -6.75 -25.12 10.15
CA PHE A 305 -7.24 -26.01 9.09
C PHE A 305 -6.17 -26.41 8.08
N LYS A 306 -5.14 -25.57 7.88
CA LYS A 306 -3.99 -25.83 6.99
C LYS A 306 -4.41 -26.39 5.61
N ASN A 307 -5.42 -25.78 5.01
CA ASN A 307 -6.06 -26.27 3.79
C ASN A 307 -6.32 -25.12 2.82
N PHE A 308 -6.03 -25.35 1.53
CA PHE A 308 -6.18 -24.33 0.48
C PHE A 308 -7.63 -23.84 0.32
N TYR A 309 -8.61 -24.74 0.33
CA TYR A 309 -10.02 -24.37 0.16
C TYR A 309 -10.55 -23.54 1.34
N MET A 310 -10.05 -23.79 2.55
CA MET A 310 -10.36 -22.95 3.72
C MET A 310 -9.70 -21.57 3.60
N MET A 311 -8.49 -21.48 3.05
CA MET A 311 -7.87 -20.19 2.72
C MET A 311 -8.69 -19.44 1.66
N LEU A 312 -9.16 -20.13 0.64
CA LEU A 312 -9.96 -19.55 -0.45
C LEU A 312 -11.29 -18.98 0.11
N ALA A 313 -12.02 -19.79 0.89
CA ALA A 313 -13.26 -19.33 1.52
C ALA A 313 -13.01 -18.20 2.52
N GLY A 314 -11.92 -18.27 3.25
CA GLY A 314 -11.51 -17.26 4.23
C GLY A 314 -11.13 -15.89 3.63
N GLN A 315 -10.89 -15.80 2.30
CA GLN A 315 -10.60 -14.52 1.65
C GLN A 315 -11.71 -13.48 1.88
N VAL A 316 -12.95 -13.90 2.13
CA VAL A 316 -14.04 -12.99 2.51
C VAL A 316 -13.71 -12.28 3.82
N PHE A 317 -13.22 -13.00 4.83
CA PHE A 317 -12.85 -12.43 6.13
C PHE A 317 -11.63 -11.52 6.03
N LEU A 318 -10.62 -11.94 5.25
CA LEU A 318 -9.45 -11.11 4.97
C LEU A 318 -9.84 -9.82 4.26
N ALA A 319 -10.69 -9.90 3.24
CA ALA A 319 -11.14 -8.74 2.47
C ALA A 319 -11.93 -7.73 3.34
N ILE A 320 -12.78 -8.21 4.26
CA ILE A 320 -13.46 -7.36 5.24
C ILE A 320 -12.44 -6.67 6.14
N PHE A 321 -11.47 -7.42 6.67
CA PHE A 321 -10.42 -6.86 7.53
C PHE A 321 -9.60 -5.79 6.81
N LEU A 322 -9.15 -6.04 5.59
CA LEU A 322 -8.36 -5.09 4.81
C LEU A 322 -9.18 -3.86 4.39
N ALA A 323 -10.44 -4.05 4.00
CA ALA A 323 -11.34 -2.95 3.68
C ALA A 323 -11.56 -2.02 4.88
N VAL A 324 -11.67 -2.57 6.09
CA VAL A 324 -11.74 -1.79 7.34
C VAL A 324 -10.41 -1.12 7.64
N LEU A 325 -9.31 -1.87 7.66
CA LEU A 325 -7.99 -1.36 8.05
C LEU A 325 -7.53 -0.22 7.14
N LEU A 326 -7.66 -0.39 5.83
CA LEU A 326 -7.18 0.56 4.82
C LEU A 326 -8.21 1.64 4.48
N GLY A 327 -9.50 1.29 4.51
CA GLY A 327 -10.59 2.22 4.16
C GLY A 327 -11.02 3.11 5.34
N ILE A 328 -11.15 2.55 6.53
CA ILE A 328 -11.64 3.25 7.73
C ILE A 328 -10.49 3.78 8.60
N GLY A 329 -9.30 3.16 8.52
CA GLY A 329 -8.19 3.47 9.40
C GLY A 329 -7.77 4.94 9.40
N ILE A 330 -7.66 5.57 8.22
CA ILE A 330 -7.31 6.99 8.12
C ILE A 330 -8.41 7.88 8.74
N SER A 331 -9.68 7.53 8.50
CA SER A 331 -10.83 8.27 9.03
C SER A 331 -10.87 8.23 10.55
N TYR A 332 -10.47 7.11 11.16
CA TYR A 332 -10.39 6.97 12.60
C TYR A 332 -9.41 7.98 13.25
N PHE A 333 -8.21 8.15 12.67
CA PHE A 333 -7.28 9.17 13.16
C PHE A 333 -7.78 10.60 12.91
N GLN A 334 -8.46 10.83 11.79
CA GLN A 334 -9.08 12.13 11.49
C GLN A 334 -10.25 12.45 12.44
N ASP A 335 -10.99 11.44 12.88
CA ASP A 335 -12.07 11.61 13.88
C ASP A 335 -11.52 11.99 15.26
N ILE A 336 -10.33 11.46 15.64
CA ILE A 336 -9.63 11.82 16.88
C ILE A 336 -9.03 13.23 16.77
N LEU A 337 -8.53 13.62 15.60
CA LEU A 337 -7.81 14.86 15.34
C LEU A 337 -8.52 15.74 14.29
N PRO A 338 -9.76 16.20 14.55
CA PRO A 338 -10.55 16.90 13.55
C PRO A 338 -9.92 18.23 13.10
N ASP A 339 -9.20 18.90 13.98
CA ASP A 339 -8.51 20.16 13.70
C ASP A 339 -7.12 19.99 13.05
N PHE A 340 -6.60 18.75 13.01
CA PHE A 340 -5.26 18.41 12.51
C PHE A 340 -5.28 17.27 11.46
N PRO A 341 -6.09 17.37 10.38
CA PRO A 341 -6.31 16.25 9.45
C PRO A 341 -5.02 15.79 8.74
N GLY A 342 -4.10 16.71 8.48
CA GLY A 342 -2.79 16.39 7.91
C GLY A 342 -1.92 15.57 8.86
N TYR A 343 -1.90 15.93 10.14
CA TYR A 343 -1.17 15.19 11.18
C TYR A 343 -1.79 13.82 11.42
N ALA A 344 -3.12 13.72 11.45
CA ALA A 344 -3.85 12.46 11.54
C ALA A 344 -3.47 11.48 10.40
N SER A 345 -3.43 11.98 9.17
CA SER A 345 -3.03 11.19 8.00
C SER A 345 -1.57 10.75 8.09
N THR A 346 -0.69 11.59 8.63
CA THR A 346 0.73 11.25 8.86
C THR A 346 0.88 10.16 9.91
N LEU A 347 0.13 10.22 11.02
CA LEU A 347 0.15 9.17 12.06
C LEU A 347 -0.30 7.83 11.47
N PHE A 348 -1.40 7.80 10.72
CA PHE A 348 -1.86 6.59 10.05
C PHE A 348 -0.79 6.01 9.10
N SER A 349 -0.21 6.86 8.24
CA SER A 349 0.81 6.42 7.28
C SER A 349 2.08 5.92 7.99
N ASN A 350 2.52 6.58 9.05
CA ASN A 350 3.67 6.15 9.83
C ASN A 350 3.41 4.80 10.53
N ALA A 351 2.22 4.61 11.11
CA ALA A 351 1.83 3.33 11.70
C ALA A 351 1.84 2.20 10.66
N MET A 352 1.36 2.47 9.46
CA MET A 352 1.37 1.52 8.34
C MET A 352 2.82 1.16 7.93
N VAL A 353 3.69 2.14 7.77
CA VAL A 353 5.10 1.90 7.39
C VAL A 353 5.85 1.12 8.47
N ILE A 354 5.72 1.51 9.74
CA ILE A 354 6.35 0.80 10.86
C ILE A 354 5.81 -0.62 10.97
N GLY A 355 4.49 -0.78 10.81
CA GLY A 355 3.84 -2.10 10.80
C GLY A 355 4.31 -2.97 9.65
N GLN A 356 4.50 -2.41 8.45
CA GLN A 356 5.07 -3.12 7.30
C GLN A 356 6.51 -3.57 7.55
N LEU A 357 7.36 -2.67 8.05
CA LEU A 357 8.75 -3.00 8.41
C LEU A 357 8.79 -4.11 9.46
N GLY A 358 8.03 -3.93 10.55
CA GLY A 358 7.95 -4.93 11.63
C GLY A 358 7.38 -6.26 11.14
N GLY A 359 6.31 -6.23 10.34
CA GLY A 359 5.67 -7.43 9.79
C GLY A 359 6.57 -8.22 8.85
N ASN A 360 7.34 -7.55 8.00
CA ASN A 360 8.28 -8.21 7.09
C ASN A 360 9.47 -8.82 7.87
N LEU A 361 10.05 -8.09 8.82
CA LEU A 361 11.17 -8.62 9.63
C LEU A 361 10.71 -9.76 10.55
N LEU A 362 9.63 -9.55 11.30
CA LEU A 362 9.07 -10.57 12.19
C LEU A 362 8.52 -11.76 11.40
N GLY A 363 7.94 -11.53 10.22
CA GLY A 363 7.44 -12.59 9.33
C GLY A 363 8.55 -13.56 8.93
N GLY A 364 9.72 -13.04 8.56
CA GLY A 364 10.89 -13.85 8.26
C GLY A 364 11.43 -14.62 9.47
N ALA A 365 11.57 -13.93 10.62
CA ALA A 365 12.06 -14.54 11.85
C ALA A 365 11.09 -15.59 12.41
N MET A 366 9.80 -15.28 12.46
CA MET A 366 8.78 -16.19 13.02
C MET A 366 8.60 -17.43 12.15
N SER A 367 8.59 -17.31 10.83
CA SER A 367 8.50 -18.49 9.95
C SER A 367 9.69 -19.46 10.15
N HIS A 368 10.87 -18.92 10.51
CA HIS A 368 12.04 -19.75 10.84
C HIS A 368 11.90 -20.40 12.22
N TRP A 369 11.39 -19.69 13.24
CA TRP A 369 11.37 -20.17 14.62
C TRP A 369 10.18 -21.07 14.93
N VAL A 370 8.98 -20.72 14.44
CA VAL A 370 7.74 -21.48 14.74
C VAL A 370 7.24 -22.32 13.57
N GLY A 371 7.85 -22.19 12.39
CA GLY A 371 7.44 -22.86 11.15
C GLY A 371 6.39 -22.08 10.37
N LEU A 372 6.34 -22.36 9.05
CA LEU A 372 5.38 -21.71 8.12
C LEU A 372 3.93 -21.97 8.52
N GLU A 373 3.64 -23.16 9.06
CA GLU A 373 2.29 -23.57 9.44
C GLU A 373 1.77 -22.86 10.70
N ASN A 374 2.67 -22.32 11.53
CA ASN A 374 2.30 -21.70 12.81
C ASN A 374 2.44 -20.17 12.79
N VAL A 375 3.10 -19.58 11.78
CA VAL A 375 3.31 -18.13 11.69
C VAL A 375 1.99 -17.36 11.68
N PHE A 376 0.91 -17.96 11.18
CA PHE A 376 -0.42 -17.33 11.12
C PHE A 376 -1.07 -17.18 12.51
N PHE A 377 -0.72 -18.01 13.48
CA PHE A 377 -1.13 -17.78 14.87
C PHE A 377 -0.47 -16.53 15.46
N VAL A 378 0.79 -16.25 15.07
CA VAL A 378 1.47 -15.02 15.47
C VAL A 378 0.83 -13.80 14.82
N SER A 379 0.45 -13.93 13.53
CA SER A 379 -0.34 -12.88 12.83
C SER A 379 -1.67 -12.64 13.54
N ALA A 380 -2.43 -13.70 13.88
CA ALA A 380 -3.67 -13.60 14.61
C ALA A 380 -3.48 -12.92 15.99
N ALA A 381 -2.45 -13.34 16.74
CA ALA A 381 -2.14 -12.74 18.05
C ALA A 381 -1.83 -11.24 17.92
N SER A 382 -1.05 -10.83 16.92
CA SER A 382 -0.75 -9.42 16.66
C SER A 382 -2.03 -8.61 16.37
N ILE A 383 -2.94 -9.15 15.53
CA ILE A 383 -4.23 -8.53 15.24
C ILE A 383 -5.09 -8.40 16.49
N MET A 384 -5.18 -9.47 17.30
CA MET A 384 -5.98 -9.47 18.52
C MET A 384 -5.44 -8.51 19.57
N LEU A 385 -4.11 -8.39 19.69
CA LEU A 385 -3.50 -7.38 20.58
C LEU A 385 -3.80 -5.96 20.08
N GLY A 386 -3.71 -5.70 18.76
CA GLY A 386 -4.12 -4.42 18.19
C GLY A 386 -5.58 -4.10 18.44
N MET A 387 -6.47 -5.08 18.29
CA MET A 387 -7.90 -4.95 18.61
C MET A 387 -8.14 -4.61 20.08
N ILE A 388 -7.47 -5.29 20.99
CA ILE A 388 -7.57 -5.02 22.45
C ILE A 388 -7.15 -3.59 22.75
N LEU A 389 -6.06 -3.10 22.14
CA LEU A 389 -5.64 -1.70 22.32
C LEU A 389 -6.70 -0.74 21.80
N ILE A 390 -7.29 -0.98 20.63
CA ILE A 390 -8.42 -0.16 20.11
C ILE A 390 -9.61 -0.20 21.06
N PHE A 391 -9.89 -1.34 21.67
CA PHE A 391 -11.00 -1.46 22.63
C PHE A 391 -10.80 -0.56 23.86
N PHE A 392 -9.57 -0.34 24.29
CA PHE A 392 -9.25 0.56 25.42
C PHE A 392 -9.08 2.03 25.02
N THR A 393 -9.11 2.38 23.72
CA THR A 393 -9.08 3.79 23.32
C THR A 393 -10.37 4.49 23.69
N LYS A 394 -10.26 5.77 24.08
CA LYS A 394 -11.42 6.62 24.31
C LYS A 394 -11.84 7.28 23.00
N ASN A 395 -13.14 7.45 22.79
CA ASN A 395 -13.68 8.25 21.68
C ASN A 395 -13.58 9.76 21.97
N GLN A 396 -12.42 10.20 22.43
CA GLN A 396 -12.18 11.60 22.78
C GLN A 396 -11.58 12.30 21.56
N LYS A 397 -12.19 13.39 21.13
CA LYS A 397 -11.66 14.27 20.09
C LYS A 397 -10.63 15.19 20.74
N ILE A 398 -9.54 15.41 20.03
CA ILE A 398 -8.50 16.38 20.43
C ILE A 398 -8.67 17.60 19.54
N THR A 399 -9.06 18.73 20.14
CA THR A 399 -9.27 20.01 19.47
C THR A 399 -8.06 20.94 19.68
N LYS A 400 -8.04 22.06 18.97
CA LYS A 400 -6.99 23.09 19.16
C LYS A 400 -6.99 23.66 20.57
N GLU A 401 -8.17 23.78 21.19
CA GLU A 401 -8.32 24.32 22.55
C GLU A 401 -7.61 23.42 23.56
N ASP A 402 -7.72 22.08 23.38
CA ASP A 402 -7.04 21.12 24.24
C ASP A 402 -5.52 21.22 24.17
N VAL A 403 -4.96 21.53 22.97
CA VAL A 403 -3.51 21.61 22.76
C VAL A 403 -2.91 22.92 23.29
N ILE A 404 -3.68 24.01 23.31
CA ILE A 404 -3.23 25.31 23.82
C ILE A 404 -3.24 25.33 25.37
N SER A 405 -4.07 24.48 25.99
CA SER A 405 -4.21 24.40 27.45
C SER A 405 -3.17 23.51 28.14
N THR A 406 -2.36 22.76 27.38
CA THR A 406 -1.27 21.88 27.89
C THR A 406 0.11 22.44 27.57
#